data_d09c337535c2657a5d36ddd6c4fab52b
#
_entry.id   d09c337535c2657a5d36ddd6c4fab52b
#
_cell.length_a   1.000
_cell.length_b   1.000
_cell.length_c   1.000
_cell.angle_alpha   90.00
_cell.angle_beta   90.00
_cell.angle_gamma   90.00
#
_symmetry.space_group_name_H-M   'P 1'
#
loop_
_entity.id
_entity.type
_entity.pdbx_description
1 polymer ?
#
loop_
_entity_poly.entity_id
_entity_poly.type
_entity_poly.pdbx_seq_one_letter_code
_entity_poly.pdbx_strand_id
1 'polypeptide(L)'
;LTEITLDHPIYKNHFKFPEGLPKIHEHDGLPPKAMGFYDKNTLILLYTYESDLGDGWEDKEVHKDSEEIREKALKMGTNIIIYALTR
;
A
#
# COMPACT_ATOMS: atom_id res chain seq x y z
N LEU A 1 -9.41 -13.75 -3.42
CA LEU A 1 -8.92 -12.43 -3.00
C LEU A 1 -10.09 -11.56 -2.55
N THR A 2 -9.92 -10.91 -1.43
CA THR A 2 -10.93 -10.04 -0.84
C THR A 2 -10.36 -8.63 -0.73
N GLU A 3 -11.19 -7.62 -0.97
CA GLU A 3 -10.75 -6.24 -0.77
C GLU A 3 -10.47 -6.00 0.72
N ILE A 4 -9.33 -5.35 1.02
CA ILE A 4 -8.94 -5.04 2.39
C ILE A 4 -9.62 -3.73 2.77
N THR A 5 -10.48 -3.78 3.79
CA THR A 5 -11.25 -2.61 4.21
C THR A 5 -10.38 -1.60 4.97
N LEU A 6 -10.83 -0.34 5.00
CA LEU A 6 -10.04 0.77 5.54
C LEU A 6 -9.76 0.68 7.04
N ASP A 7 -10.46 -0.18 7.76
CA ASP A 7 -10.21 -0.37 9.19
C ASP A 7 -9.05 -1.32 9.47
N HIS A 8 -8.47 -1.93 8.43
CA HIS A 8 -7.35 -2.86 8.61
C HIS A 8 -6.11 -2.13 9.12
N PRO A 9 -5.35 -2.77 10.02
CA PRO A 9 -4.14 -2.15 10.59
C PRO A 9 -3.11 -1.64 9.59
N ILE A 10 -3.02 -2.22 8.38
CA ILE A 10 -2.03 -1.75 7.39
C ILE A 10 -2.25 -0.29 6.99
N TYR A 11 -3.46 0.25 7.20
CA TYR A 11 -3.74 1.65 6.86
C TYR A 11 -3.49 2.61 8.01
N LYS A 12 -3.10 2.11 9.18
CA LYS A 12 -3.01 2.99 10.35
C LYS A 12 -2.06 2.55 11.46
N ASN A 13 -1.31 1.45 11.27
CA ASN A 13 -0.49 0.93 12.38
C ASN A 13 0.68 1.85 12.75
N HIS A 14 1.31 2.48 11.80
CA HIS A 14 2.39 3.44 12.06
C HIS A 14 2.08 4.79 11.40
N PHE A 15 1.84 4.78 10.09
CA PHE A 15 1.39 5.97 9.37
C PHE A 15 -0.09 5.84 9.05
N LYS A 16 -0.81 6.96 9.05
CA LYS A 16 -2.27 6.96 8.82
C LYS A 16 -2.59 7.11 7.34
N PHE A 17 -3.44 6.22 6.84
CA PHE A 17 -3.95 6.28 5.47
C PHE A 17 -5.47 6.15 5.51
N PRO A 18 -6.18 7.21 5.93
CA PRO A 18 -7.64 7.13 6.12
C PRO A 18 -8.41 6.89 4.84
N GLU A 19 -7.81 7.18 3.69
CA GLU A 19 -8.45 6.97 2.40
C GLU A 19 -7.93 5.75 1.66
N GLY A 20 -7.08 4.94 2.31
CA GLY A 20 -6.54 3.71 1.74
C GLY A 20 -5.21 3.91 1.05
N LEU A 21 -4.88 3.04 0.10
CA LEU A 21 -3.59 3.05 -0.58
C LEU A 21 -3.32 4.37 -1.31
N PRO A 22 -2.07 4.84 -1.29
CA PRO A 22 -1.71 5.97 -2.13
C PRO A 22 -1.75 5.59 -3.61
N LYS A 23 -2.12 6.54 -4.46
CA LYS A 23 -2.17 6.34 -5.90
C LYS A 23 -0.77 6.53 -6.46
N ILE A 24 -0.18 5.47 -7.01
CA ILE A 24 1.18 5.51 -7.54
C ILE A 24 1.18 4.83 -8.90
N HIS A 25 1.61 5.55 -9.92
CA HIS A 25 1.78 5.01 -11.27
C HIS A 25 0.51 4.31 -11.76
N GLU A 26 -0.59 5.06 -11.82
CA GLU A 26 -1.88 4.49 -12.22
C GLU A 26 -1.92 4.14 -13.71
N HIS A 27 -2.67 3.08 -14.02
CA HIS A 27 -2.82 2.62 -15.41
C HIS A 27 -4.21 2.85 -15.96
N ASP A 28 -5.24 2.63 -15.15
CA ASP A 28 -6.62 2.67 -15.60
C ASP A 28 -7.41 3.89 -15.11
N GLY A 29 -6.81 4.75 -14.32
CA GLY A 29 -7.50 5.90 -13.77
C GLY A 29 -8.53 5.55 -12.69
N LEU A 30 -8.51 4.31 -12.20
CA LEU A 30 -9.43 3.85 -11.16
C LEU A 30 -8.82 4.05 -9.77
N PRO A 31 -9.65 4.08 -8.72
CA PRO A 31 -9.12 4.20 -7.37
C PRO A 31 -8.20 3.03 -7.00
N PRO A 32 -7.15 3.28 -6.23
CA PRO A 32 -6.27 2.18 -5.79
C PRO A 32 -6.99 1.28 -4.79
N LYS A 33 -6.70 -0.01 -4.85
CA LYS A 33 -7.31 -1.00 -3.97
C LYS A 33 -6.26 -1.97 -3.45
N ALA A 34 -6.44 -2.41 -2.21
CA ALA A 34 -5.67 -3.50 -1.65
C ALA A 34 -6.56 -4.73 -1.55
N MET A 35 -6.05 -5.85 -2.05
CA MET A 35 -6.75 -7.14 -2.03
C MET A 35 -5.88 -8.14 -1.28
N GLY A 36 -6.48 -9.11 -0.64
CA GLY A 36 -5.68 -10.08 0.08
C GLY A 36 -6.39 -11.37 0.38
N PHE A 37 -5.61 -12.34 0.86
CA PHE A 37 -6.12 -13.57 1.45
C PHE A 37 -5.87 -13.54 2.95
N TYR A 38 -6.85 -14.03 3.71
CA TYR A 38 -6.76 -14.13 5.16
C TYR A 38 -6.73 -15.60 5.57
N ASP A 39 -5.97 -15.88 6.62
CA ASP A 39 -5.99 -17.16 7.31
C ASP A 39 -6.24 -16.88 8.77
N LYS A 40 -7.39 -17.34 9.29
CA LYS A 40 -7.78 -17.12 10.70
C LYS A 40 -7.68 -15.64 11.10
N ASN A 41 -8.20 -14.78 10.24
CA ASN A 41 -8.21 -13.33 10.43
C ASN A 41 -6.83 -12.65 10.30
N THR A 42 -5.81 -13.40 9.87
CA THR A 42 -4.49 -12.82 9.59
C THR A 42 -4.29 -12.69 8.09
N LEU A 43 -3.90 -11.50 7.65
CA LEU A 43 -3.61 -11.26 6.24
C LEU A 43 -2.29 -11.94 5.90
N ILE A 44 -2.32 -12.85 4.92
CA ILE A 44 -1.13 -13.61 4.53
C ILE A 44 -0.64 -13.32 3.12
N LEU A 45 -1.46 -12.63 2.32
CA LEU A 45 -1.08 -12.23 0.95
C LEU A 45 -1.71 -10.89 0.66
N LEU A 46 -0.91 -9.99 0.09
CA LEU A 46 -1.34 -8.64 -0.27
C LEU A 46 -1.12 -8.40 -1.76
N TYR A 47 -2.15 -7.89 -2.43
CA TYR A 47 -2.06 -7.45 -3.81
C TYR A 47 -2.57 -6.02 -3.89
N THR A 48 -1.81 -5.12 -4.52
CA THR A 48 -2.21 -3.73 -4.69
C THR A 48 -2.59 -3.48 -6.15
N TYR A 49 -3.77 -2.87 -6.34
CA TYR A 49 -4.31 -2.54 -7.66
C TYR A 49 -4.30 -1.03 -7.83
N GLU A 50 -3.80 -0.56 -8.98
CA GLU A 50 -3.67 0.87 -9.29
C GLU A 50 -2.82 1.62 -8.27
N SER A 51 -1.91 0.91 -7.61
CA SER A 51 -0.94 1.49 -6.69
C SER A 51 0.33 0.67 -6.76
N ASP A 52 1.26 1.10 -7.59
CA ASP A 52 2.56 0.42 -7.74
C ASP A 52 3.51 0.95 -6.66
N LEU A 53 3.43 0.35 -5.47
CA LEU A 53 4.24 0.78 -4.34
C LEU A 53 5.73 0.60 -4.62
N GLY A 54 6.09 -0.50 -5.29
CA GLY A 54 7.49 -0.75 -5.63
C GLY A 54 8.07 0.35 -6.52
N ASP A 55 7.26 0.88 -7.44
CA ASP A 55 7.66 1.99 -8.30
C ASP A 55 8.01 3.22 -7.44
N GLY A 56 7.18 3.51 -6.44
CA GLY A 56 7.42 4.65 -5.56
C GLY A 56 8.59 4.44 -4.59
N TRP A 57 9.01 3.18 -4.35
CA TRP A 57 10.12 2.88 -3.46
C TRP A 57 11.48 3.05 -4.15
N GLU A 58 11.51 3.04 -5.47
CA GLU A 58 12.75 3.19 -6.20
C GLU A 58 13.15 4.67 -6.28
N ASP A 59 14.40 4.91 -6.70
CA ASP A 59 14.90 6.26 -6.86
C ASP A 59 14.03 7.02 -7.85
N LYS A 60 13.71 8.27 -7.56
CA LYS A 60 12.86 9.08 -8.43
C LYS A 60 13.46 9.26 -9.83
N GLU A 61 14.77 9.11 -9.97
CA GLU A 61 15.43 9.19 -11.27
C GLU A 61 15.04 8.02 -12.18
N VAL A 62 14.62 6.91 -11.59
CA VAL A 62 14.21 5.73 -12.36
C VAL A 62 12.80 5.90 -12.92
N HIS A 63 11.84 6.29 -12.09
CA HIS A 63 10.43 6.39 -12.48
C HIS A 63 9.89 7.81 -12.51
N LYS A 64 10.68 8.76 -12.01
CA LYS A 64 10.34 10.18 -12.01
C LYS A 64 9.09 10.52 -11.20
N ASP A 65 8.80 9.72 -10.17
CA ASP A 65 7.74 10.04 -9.22
C ASP A 65 8.12 11.26 -8.39
N SER A 66 7.13 12.06 -7.99
CA SER A 66 7.39 13.20 -7.12
C SER A 66 7.84 12.73 -5.75
N GLU A 67 8.53 13.62 -5.01
CA GLU A 67 8.95 13.31 -3.65
C GLU A 67 7.74 13.02 -2.75
N GLU A 68 6.63 13.72 -2.95
CA GLU A 68 5.42 13.48 -2.16
C GLU A 68 4.87 12.08 -2.39
N ILE A 69 4.82 11.64 -3.65
CA ILE A 69 4.35 10.30 -3.98
C ILE A 69 5.29 9.24 -3.44
N ARG A 70 6.61 9.45 -3.59
CA ARG A 70 7.61 8.52 -3.06
C ARG A 70 7.51 8.39 -1.54
N GLU A 71 7.31 9.51 -0.84
CA GLU A 71 7.15 9.50 0.60
C GLU A 71 5.92 8.70 1.03
N LYS A 72 4.81 8.87 0.33
CA LYS A 72 3.60 8.09 0.63
C LYS A 72 3.82 6.60 0.40
N ALA A 73 4.51 6.23 -0.69
CA ALA A 73 4.80 4.84 -0.97
C ALA A 73 5.69 4.21 0.09
N LEU A 74 6.71 4.93 0.55
CA LEU A 74 7.60 4.46 1.60
C LEU A 74 6.87 4.30 2.93
N LYS A 75 5.99 5.23 3.26
CA LYS A 75 5.18 5.14 4.47
C LYS A 75 4.24 3.93 4.44
N MET A 76 3.62 3.68 3.29
CA MET A 76 2.75 2.52 3.16
C MET A 76 3.55 1.22 3.24
N GLY A 77 4.74 1.18 2.63
CA GLY A 77 5.65 0.04 2.74
C GLY A 77 6.04 -0.22 4.19
N THR A 78 6.27 0.83 4.97
CA THR A 78 6.56 0.72 6.39
C THR A 78 5.40 0.06 7.13
N ASN A 79 4.17 0.49 6.86
CA ASN A 79 2.98 -0.11 7.47
C ASN A 79 2.87 -1.60 7.13
N ILE A 80 3.12 -1.98 5.89
CA ILE A 80 3.05 -3.37 5.46
C ILE A 80 4.09 -4.21 6.19
N ILE A 81 5.32 -3.74 6.30
CA ILE A 81 6.40 -4.45 6.97
C ILE A 81 6.08 -4.60 8.46
N ILE A 82 5.63 -3.52 9.11
CA ILE A 82 5.27 -3.57 10.52
C ILE A 82 4.16 -4.60 10.76
N TYR A 83 3.13 -4.61 9.91
CA TYR A 83 2.08 -5.61 10.03
C TYR A 83 2.64 -7.03 9.92
N ALA A 84 3.52 -7.27 8.94
CA ALA A 84 4.11 -8.59 8.72
C ALA A 84 4.92 -9.06 9.92
N LEU A 85 5.60 -8.15 10.61
CA LEU A 85 6.45 -8.48 11.75
C LEU A 85 5.69 -8.61 13.06
N THR A 86 4.50 -8.01 13.17
CA THR A 86 3.77 -7.93 14.44
C THR A 86 2.47 -8.73 14.47
N ARG A 87 2.08 -9.36 13.37
CA ARG A 87 0.85 -10.17 13.31
C ARG A 87 0.96 -11.48 14.09
#